data_e5e9a947c558bbb42c650ea0e9306575
#
_entry.id   e5e9a947c558bbb42c650ea0e9306575
#
_cell.length_a   1.000
_cell.length_b   1.000
_cell.length_c   1.000
_cell.angle_alpha   90.00
_cell.angle_beta   90.00
_cell.angle_gamma   90.00
#
_symmetry.space_group_name_H-M   'P 1'
#
loop_
_entity.id
_entity.type
_entity.pdbx_description
1 polymer ?
#
loop_
_entity_poly.entity_id
_entity_poly.type
_entity_poly.pdbx_seq_one_letter_code
_entity_poly.pdbx_strand_id
1 'polypeptide(L)'
;MALLAGVLLAATGAGQPWARVGAAVELPGIGAARLGAAELTGNDLLPFGGLALFGLVLLVAVAATRGRARWGVGLVLLAIGALLAVQAVVGAAGIAAEAAERARVGELEGVPGGTALRVETPRAGPAMVVAGGLLLAAAGVEALRRGRHWPALGEAFRAPPDRAQPAAAQPEPPWEGD
;
A
#
# COMPACT_ATOMS: atom_id res chain seq x y z
N MET A 1 3.42 -11.21 7.28
CA MET A 1 2.42 -11.63 6.26
C MET A 1 1.35 -10.57 6.03
N ALA A 2 0.65 -10.05 7.06
CA ALA A 2 -0.42 -9.03 6.91
C ALA A 2 0.02 -7.79 6.12
N LEU A 3 1.23 -7.28 6.35
CA LEU A 3 1.78 -6.09 5.69
C LEU A 3 1.95 -6.30 4.18
N LEU A 4 2.53 -7.44 3.77
CA LEU A 4 2.65 -7.81 2.36
C LEU A 4 1.28 -7.96 1.69
N ALA A 5 0.35 -8.64 2.35
CA ALA A 5 -1.02 -8.77 1.86
C ALA A 5 -1.71 -7.41 1.69
N GLY A 6 -1.51 -6.50 2.65
CA GLY A 6 -2.03 -5.13 2.59
C GLY A 6 -1.50 -4.34 1.40
N VAL A 7 -0.19 -4.39 1.16
CA VAL A 7 0.46 -3.73 0.01
C VAL A 7 -0.07 -4.31 -1.31
N LEU A 8 -0.12 -5.64 -1.44
CA LEU A 8 -0.58 -6.30 -2.66
C LEU A 8 -2.05 -5.99 -2.96
N LEU A 9 -2.91 -6.04 -1.94
CA LEU A 9 -4.32 -5.69 -2.10
C LEU A 9 -4.50 -4.23 -2.52
N ALA A 10 -3.81 -3.30 -1.88
CA ALA A 10 -3.90 -1.89 -2.21
C ALA A 10 -3.39 -1.62 -3.64
N ALA A 11 -2.24 -2.18 -4.03
CA ALA A 11 -1.68 -2.01 -5.36
C ALA A 11 -2.58 -2.62 -6.46
N THR A 12 -3.08 -3.84 -6.23
CA THR A 12 -3.98 -4.51 -7.17
C THR A 12 -5.30 -3.74 -7.30
N GLY A 13 -5.89 -3.32 -6.18
CA GLY A 13 -7.14 -2.55 -6.18
C GLY A 13 -7.01 -1.18 -6.85
N ALA A 14 -5.84 -0.55 -6.75
CA ALA A 14 -5.54 0.71 -7.43
C ALA A 14 -5.49 0.58 -8.96
N GLY A 15 -5.03 -0.56 -9.48
CA GLY A 15 -5.01 -0.86 -10.90
C GLY A 15 -6.33 -1.37 -11.47
N GLN A 16 -7.31 -1.70 -10.62
CA GLN A 16 -8.65 -2.11 -11.10
C GLN A 16 -9.46 -0.92 -11.61
N PRO A 17 -10.41 -1.13 -12.52
CA PRO A 17 -11.34 -0.07 -12.92
C PRO A 17 -12.25 0.32 -11.76
N TRP A 18 -12.31 1.61 -11.45
CA TRP A 18 -13.19 2.21 -10.45
C TRP A 18 -14.44 2.81 -11.10
N ALA A 19 -14.31 3.29 -12.34
CA ALA A 19 -15.44 3.66 -13.17
C ALA A 19 -15.25 3.16 -14.60
N ARG A 20 -16.36 2.80 -15.22
CA ARG A 20 -16.48 2.49 -16.64
C ARG A 20 -17.46 3.45 -17.26
N VAL A 21 -17.03 4.20 -18.24
CA VAL A 21 -17.88 5.15 -18.97
C VAL A 21 -18.14 4.58 -20.34
N GLY A 22 -19.40 4.35 -20.67
CA GLY A 22 -19.82 3.93 -21.99
C GLY A 22 -20.68 5.01 -22.65
N ALA A 23 -20.39 5.33 -23.90
CA ALA A 23 -21.29 6.11 -24.75
C ALA A 23 -22.21 5.16 -25.54
N ALA A 24 -23.51 5.40 -25.46
CA ALA A 24 -24.49 4.66 -26.21
C ALA A 24 -25.34 5.64 -27.02
N VAL A 25 -25.56 5.30 -28.30
CA VAL A 25 -26.52 6.01 -29.17
C VAL A 25 -27.62 5.05 -29.51
N GLU A 26 -28.86 5.49 -29.28
CA GLU A 26 -30.02 4.78 -29.78
C GLU A 26 -30.19 5.06 -31.26
N LEU A 27 -29.96 4.06 -32.10
CA LEU A 27 -30.22 4.13 -33.54
C LEU A 27 -31.64 3.63 -33.83
N PRO A 28 -32.48 4.45 -34.53
CA PRO A 28 -33.82 4.03 -34.89
C PRO A 28 -33.79 2.73 -35.67
N GLY A 29 -34.44 1.69 -35.14
CA GLY A 29 -34.59 0.37 -35.80
C GLY A 29 -33.45 -0.62 -35.58
N ILE A 30 -32.34 -0.23 -34.94
CA ILE A 30 -31.17 -1.11 -34.70
C ILE A 30 -30.91 -1.33 -33.19
N GLY A 31 -31.52 -0.47 -32.32
CA GLY A 31 -31.27 -0.51 -30.88
C GLY A 31 -30.05 0.30 -30.47
N ALA A 32 -29.60 0.12 -29.21
CA ALA A 32 -28.48 0.84 -28.65
C ALA A 32 -27.15 0.34 -29.23
N ALA A 33 -26.43 1.19 -29.97
CA ALA A 33 -25.07 0.95 -30.41
C ALA A 33 -24.10 1.56 -29.40
N ARG A 34 -23.09 0.78 -28.96
CA ARG A 34 -21.98 1.28 -28.12
C ARG A 34 -20.96 2.00 -29.00
N LEU A 35 -20.74 3.29 -28.76
CA LEU A 35 -19.81 4.11 -29.54
C LEU A 35 -18.40 4.13 -28.97
N GLY A 36 -18.23 3.78 -27.70
CA GLY A 36 -16.94 3.78 -27.03
C GLY A 36 -17.08 3.42 -25.57
N ALA A 37 -15.98 3.03 -24.98
CA ALA A 37 -15.87 2.80 -23.55
C ALA A 37 -14.49 3.27 -23.05
N ALA A 38 -14.48 3.94 -21.91
CA ALA A 38 -13.25 4.30 -21.20
C ALA A 38 -13.34 3.79 -19.78
N GLU A 39 -12.18 3.42 -19.23
CA GLU A 39 -12.06 2.97 -17.86
C GLU A 39 -11.17 3.96 -17.07
N LEU A 40 -11.62 4.34 -15.90
CA LEU A 40 -10.81 5.07 -14.93
C LEU A 40 -10.40 4.12 -13.82
N THR A 41 -9.12 4.07 -13.54
CA THR A 41 -8.55 3.29 -12.45
C THR A 41 -8.37 4.14 -11.19
N GLY A 42 -8.10 3.51 -10.06
CA GLY A 42 -7.77 4.24 -8.84
C GLY A 42 -6.53 5.12 -9.02
N ASN A 43 -5.54 4.69 -9.82
CA ASN A 43 -4.32 5.45 -10.08
C ASN A 43 -4.53 6.71 -10.91
N ASP A 44 -5.64 6.82 -11.67
CA ASP A 44 -5.99 8.04 -12.41
C ASP A 44 -6.53 9.15 -11.49
N LEU A 45 -6.98 8.76 -10.29
CA LEU A 45 -7.47 9.69 -9.26
C LEU A 45 -6.36 10.14 -8.32
N LEU A 46 -5.59 9.19 -7.83
CA LEU A 46 -4.53 9.38 -6.84
C LEU A 46 -3.45 8.32 -7.04
N PRO A 47 -2.18 8.61 -6.71
CA PRO A 47 -1.08 7.66 -6.88
C PRO A 47 -1.11 6.52 -5.84
N PHE A 48 -2.24 5.79 -5.76
CA PHE A 48 -2.42 4.68 -4.81
C PHE A 48 -1.35 3.61 -4.96
N GLY A 49 -0.97 3.29 -6.20
CA GLY A 49 0.09 2.32 -6.47
C GLY A 49 1.44 2.76 -5.89
N GLY A 50 1.77 4.05 -6.03
CA GLY A 50 2.98 4.62 -5.43
C GLY A 50 2.96 4.57 -3.91
N LEU A 51 1.83 4.92 -3.28
CA LEU A 51 1.67 4.83 -1.82
C LEU A 51 1.74 3.38 -1.31
N ALA A 52 1.20 2.43 -2.06
CA ALA A 52 1.30 1.01 -1.73
C ALA A 52 2.75 0.52 -1.82
N LEU A 53 3.50 0.90 -2.87
CA LEU A 53 4.92 0.59 -3.00
C LEU A 53 5.75 1.23 -1.88
N PHE A 54 5.42 2.44 -1.45
CA PHE A 54 6.06 3.06 -0.29
C PHE A 54 5.81 2.24 0.99
N GLY A 55 4.63 1.63 1.13
CA GLY A 55 4.34 0.65 2.19
C GLY A 55 5.30 -0.54 2.19
N LEU A 56 5.75 -1.00 1.01
CA LEU A 56 6.75 -2.06 0.90
C LEU A 56 8.12 -1.61 1.41
N VAL A 57 8.53 -0.39 1.11
CA VAL A 57 9.79 0.19 1.65
C VAL A 57 9.72 0.27 3.17
N LEU A 58 8.57 0.66 3.73
CA LEU A 58 8.36 0.70 5.17
C LEU A 58 8.39 -0.70 5.82
N LEU A 59 8.01 -1.76 5.10
CA LEU A 59 8.18 -3.15 5.57
C LEU A 59 9.64 -3.44 5.85
N VAL A 60 10.53 -3.10 4.90
CA VAL A 60 11.98 -3.27 5.07
C VAL A 60 12.48 -2.39 6.22
N ALA A 61 12.00 -1.16 6.31
CA ALA A 61 12.36 -0.24 7.38
C ALA A 61 11.97 -0.77 8.77
N VAL A 62 10.78 -1.38 8.93
CA VAL A 62 10.37 -2.02 10.21
C VAL A 62 11.33 -3.13 10.58
N ALA A 63 11.75 -3.96 9.61
CA ALA A 63 12.66 -5.06 9.86
C ALA A 63 14.08 -4.59 10.19
N ALA A 64 14.54 -3.49 9.58
CA ALA A 64 15.88 -2.94 9.77
C ALA A 64 16.01 -2.07 11.02
N THR A 65 14.93 -1.46 11.52
CA THR A 65 14.97 -0.51 12.65
C THR A 65 14.85 -1.19 14.01
N ARG A 66 15.39 -0.53 15.03
CA ARG A 66 15.42 -1.01 16.42
C ARG A 66 14.87 0.06 17.37
N GLY A 67 14.33 -0.38 18.48
CA GLY A 67 13.94 0.49 19.58
C GLY A 67 12.93 1.58 19.17
N ARG A 68 13.25 2.85 19.50
CA ARG A 68 12.36 4.00 19.24
C ARG A 68 12.14 4.28 17.74
N ALA A 69 13.12 3.98 16.88
CA ALA A 69 12.97 4.18 15.44
C ALA A 69 11.87 3.30 14.84
N ARG A 70 11.70 2.06 15.31
CA ARG A 70 10.63 1.17 14.90
C ARG A 70 9.23 1.72 15.24
N TRP A 71 9.12 2.42 16.36
CA TRP A 71 7.88 3.10 16.73
C TRP A 71 7.51 4.19 15.71
N GLY A 72 8.50 4.99 15.28
CA GLY A 72 8.30 5.98 14.22
C GLY A 72 7.83 5.36 12.91
N VAL A 73 8.45 4.25 12.47
CA VAL A 73 8.03 3.54 11.26
C VAL A 73 6.62 2.96 11.41
N GLY A 74 6.26 2.43 12.58
CA GLY A 74 4.91 1.95 12.89
C GLY A 74 3.86 3.06 12.78
N LEU A 75 4.18 4.27 13.25
CA LEU A 75 3.30 5.44 13.14
C LEU A 75 3.09 5.84 11.67
N VAL A 76 4.15 5.86 10.87
CA VAL A 76 4.07 6.16 9.43
C VAL A 76 3.23 5.12 8.71
N LEU A 77 3.40 3.83 9.00
CA LEU A 77 2.56 2.75 8.43
C LEU A 77 1.08 2.93 8.78
N LEU A 78 0.78 3.26 10.02
CA LEU A 78 -0.58 3.54 10.47
C LEU A 78 -1.18 4.71 9.69
N ALA A 79 -0.43 5.81 9.58
CA ALA A 79 -0.87 7.00 8.87
C ALA A 79 -1.14 6.74 7.38
N ILE A 80 -0.23 6.04 6.69
CA ILE A 80 -0.38 5.68 5.27
C ILE A 80 -1.55 4.72 5.09
N GLY A 81 -1.69 3.69 5.92
CA GLY A 81 -2.80 2.76 5.83
C GLY A 81 -4.15 3.44 6.04
N ALA A 82 -4.25 4.33 7.02
CA ALA A 82 -5.44 5.13 7.25
C ALA A 82 -5.74 6.08 6.08
N LEU A 83 -4.71 6.77 5.56
CA LEU A 83 -4.84 7.65 4.41
C LEU A 83 -5.35 6.89 3.18
N LEU A 84 -4.77 5.74 2.85
CA LEU A 84 -5.22 4.90 1.73
C LEU A 84 -6.68 4.51 1.88
N ALA A 85 -7.09 4.06 3.07
CA ALA A 85 -8.47 3.65 3.32
C ALA A 85 -9.45 4.83 3.18
N VAL A 86 -9.14 5.99 3.77
CA VAL A 86 -9.98 7.18 3.68
C VAL A 86 -10.08 7.69 2.25
N GLN A 87 -8.97 7.83 1.56
CA GLN A 87 -8.95 8.31 0.17
C GLN A 87 -9.67 7.36 -0.78
N ALA A 88 -9.58 6.04 -0.56
CA ALA A 88 -10.34 5.07 -1.36
C ALA A 88 -11.86 5.21 -1.15
N VAL A 89 -12.31 5.45 0.06
CA VAL A 89 -13.74 5.69 0.35
C VAL A 89 -14.21 6.99 -0.31
N VAL A 90 -13.47 8.09 -0.12
CA VAL A 90 -13.79 9.40 -0.69
C VAL A 90 -13.77 9.35 -2.22
N GLY A 91 -12.72 8.75 -2.80
CA GLY A 91 -12.60 8.58 -4.26
C GLY A 91 -13.73 7.74 -4.83
N ALA A 92 -14.08 6.62 -4.19
CA ALA A 92 -15.20 5.79 -4.63
C ALA A 92 -16.55 6.53 -4.59
N ALA A 93 -16.74 7.43 -3.62
CA ALA A 93 -17.96 8.24 -3.53
C ALA A 93 -18.06 9.30 -4.65
N GLY A 94 -16.92 9.87 -5.08
CA GLY A 94 -16.88 10.93 -6.10
C GLY A 94 -16.67 10.43 -7.54
N ILE A 95 -16.22 9.18 -7.74
CA ILE A 95 -15.75 8.69 -9.04
C ILE A 95 -16.79 8.80 -10.16
N ALA A 96 -18.07 8.61 -9.87
CA ALA A 96 -19.11 8.69 -10.88
C ALA A 96 -19.27 10.10 -11.44
N ALA A 97 -19.21 11.12 -10.56
CA ALA A 97 -19.29 12.52 -10.95
C ALA A 97 -18.02 12.96 -11.73
N GLU A 98 -16.86 12.55 -11.26
CA GLU A 98 -15.57 12.80 -11.90
C GLU A 98 -15.51 12.20 -13.31
N ALA A 99 -15.92 10.92 -13.45
CA ALA A 99 -15.96 10.23 -14.72
C ALA A 99 -16.95 10.88 -15.71
N ALA A 100 -18.11 11.30 -15.21
CA ALA A 100 -19.10 11.99 -16.05
C ALA A 100 -18.58 13.36 -16.52
N GLU A 101 -17.88 14.11 -15.68
CA GLU A 101 -17.32 15.41 -16.03
C GLU A 101 -16.19 15.29 -17.06
N ARG A 102 -15.22 14.38 -16.84
CA ARG A 102 -14.15 14.11 -17.82
C ARG A 102 -14.68 13.68 -19.17
N ALA A 103 -15.75 12.88 -19.19
CA ALA A 103 -16.40 12.48 -20.43
C ALA A 103 -17.09 13.66 -21.12
N ARG A 104 -17.71 14.59 -20.38
CA ARG A 104 -18.35 15.79 -20.93
C ARG A 104 -17.35 16.73 -21.59
N VAL A 105 -16.21 16.94 -20.98
CA VAL A 105 -15.15 17.81 -21.51
C VAL A 105 -14.28 17.15 -22.58
N GLY A 106 -14.56 15.88 -22.91
CA GLY A 106 -13.85 15.16 -23.97
C GLY A 106 -12.44 14.70 -23.58
N GLU A 107 -12.13 14.64 -22.28
CA GLU A 107 -10.84 14.17 -21.79
C GLU A 107 -10.67 12.63 -21.83
N LEU A 108 -11.76 11.89 -22.02
CA LEU A 108 -11.72 10.45 -22.11
C LEU A 108 -11.60 9.99 -23.57
N GLU A 109 -10.48 9.36 -23.89
CA GLU A 109 -10.26 8.78 -25.23
C GLU A 109 -11.35 7.76 -25.57
N GLY A 110 -11.90 7.86 -26.79
CA GLY A 110 -12.91 6.94 -27.29
C GLY A 110 -14.34 7.21 -26.84
N VAL A 111 -14.58 8.26 -26.04
CA VAL A 111 -15.93 8.69 -25.65
C VAL A 111 -16.27 10.00 -26.33
N PRO A 112 -17.17 10.02 -27.36
CA PRO A 112 -17.59 11.25 -28.02
C PRO A 112 -18.33 12.18 -27.04
N GLY A 113 -17.94 13.45 -26.98
CA GLY A 113 -18.61 14.45 -26.15
C GLY A 113 -20.08 14.64 -26.58
N GLY A 114 -20.95 14.94 -25.62
CA GLY A 114 -22.36 15.25 -25.87
C GLY A 114 -23.29 14.05 -26.10
N THR A 115 -22.82 12.82 -25.93
CA THR A 115 -23.61 11.59 -25.98
C THR A 115 -24.21 11.21 -24.62
N ALA A 116 -25.29 10.38 -24.64
CA ALA A 116 -25.80 9.81 -23.40
C ALA A 116 -24.74 8.90 -22.77
N LEU A 117 -24.26 9.29 -21.59
CA LEU A 117 -23.20 8.60 -20.86
C LEU A 117 -23.82 7.59 -19.87
N ARG A 118 -23.31 6.38 -19.90
CA ARG A 118 -23.59 5.37 -18.88
C ARG A 118 -22.32 5.18 -18.05
N VAL A 119 -22.40 5.50 -16.78
CA VAL A 119 -21.30 5.34 -15.84
C VAL A 119 -21.60 4.15 -14.93
N GLU A 120 -20.75 3.14 -14.97
CA GLU A 120 -20.79 1.99 -14.07
C GLU A 120 -19.62 2.10 -13.08
N THR A 121 -19.88 1.90 -11.80
CA THR A 121 -18.88 2.00 -10.74
C THR A 121 -18.65 0.64 -10.09
N PRO A 122 -17.67 -0.15 -10.56
CA PRO A 122 -17.29 -1.40 -9.93
C PRO A 122 -16.75 -1.15 -8.51
N ARG A 123 -17.24 -1.92 -7.55
CA ARG A 123 -16.83 -1.75 -6.13
C ARG A 123 -15.57 -2.51 -5.73
N ALA A 124 -15.12 -3.44 -6.59
CA ALA A 124 -14.01 -4.34 -6.25
C ALA A 124 -12.70 -3.57 -6.02
N GLY A 125 -12.32 -2.67 -6.94
CA GLY A 125 -11.09 -1.88 -6.82
C GLY A 125 -11.03 -1.07 -5.53
N PRO A 126 -12.00 -0.17 -5.26
CA PRO A 126 -12.04 0.59 -4.02
C PRO A 126 -12.03 -0.28 -2.77
N ALA A 127 -12.82 -1.37 -2.75
CA ALA A 127 -12.88 -2.28 -1.60
C ALA A 127 -11.52 -2.95 -1.32
N MET A 128 -10.77 -3.32 -2.35
CA MET A 128 -9.43 -3.88 -2.21
C MET A 128 -8.44 -2.84 -1.64
N VAL A 129 -8.50 -1.59 -2.08
CA VAL A 129 -7.64 -0.52 -1.54
C VAL A 129 -7.99 -0.24 -0.09
N VAL A 130 -9.27 -0.18 0.28
CA VAL A 130 -9.71 -0.02 1.67
C VAL A 130 -9.19 -1.18 2.53
N ALA A 131 -9.40 -2.42 2.10
CA ALA A 131 -8.93 -3.60 2.84
C ALA A 131 -7.39 -3.60 2.99
N GLY A 132 -6.67 -3.27 1.92
CA GLY A 132 -5.21 -3.13 1.93
C GLY A 132 -4.75 -2.05 2.90
N GLY A 133 -5.38 -0.88 2.87
CA GLY A 133 -5.11 0.23 3.79
C GLY A 133 -5.35 -0.14 5.25
N LEU A 134 -6.46 -0.83 5.55
CA LEU A 134 -6.76 -1.31 6.90
C LEU A 134 -5.74 -2.34 7.41
N LEU A 135 -5.27 -3.25 6.54
CA LEU A 135 -4.21 -4.20 6.89
C LEU A 135 -2.88 -3.50 7.17
N LEU A 136 -2.52 -2.47 6.38
CA LEU A 136 -1.34 -1.64 6.64
C LEU A 136 -1.45 -0.89 7.96
N ALA A 137 -2.60 -0.28 8.24
CA ALA A 137 -2.87 0.40 9.50
C ALA A 137 -2.79 -0.55 10.69
N ALA A 138 -3.38 -1.74 10.58
CA ALA A 138 -3.29 -2.78 11.62
C ALA A 138 -1.86 -3.23 11.87
N ALA A 139 -1.06 -3.41 10.81
CA ALA A 139 0.38 -3.71 10.94
C ALA A 139 1.15 -2.59 11.63
N GLY A 140 0.80 -1.32 11.35
CA GLY A 140 1.33 -0.14 12.04
C GLY A 140 1.01 -0.17 13.54
N VAL A 141 -0.24 -0.44 13.90
CA VAL A 141 -0.66 -0.60 15.31
C VAL A 141 0.11 -1.72 16.01
N GLU A 142 0.27 -2.86 15.33
CA GLU A 142 1.01 -3.99 15.89
C GLU A 142 2.50 -3.65 16.11
N ALA A 143 3.10 -2.93 15.16
CA ALA A 143 4.47 -2.42 15.31
C ALA A 143 4.61 -1.44 16.49
N LEU A 144 3.61 -0.59 16.73
CA LEU A 144 3.57 0.32 17.87
C LEU A 144 3.44 -0.41 19.20
N ARG A 145 2.56 -1.44 19.26
CA ARG A 145 2.26 -2.18 20.50
C ARG A 145 3.38 -3.16 20.88
N ARG A 146 3.89 -3.93 19.92
CA ARG A 146 4.80 -5.05 20.17
C ARG A 146 6.19 -4.88 19.58
N GLY A 147 6.42 -3.84 18.78
CA GLY A 147 7.67 -3.66 18.04
C GLY A 147 8.94 -3.58 18.92
N ARG A 148 8.79 -3.23 20.19
CA ARG A 148 9.91 -3.19 21.16
C ARG A 148 10.46 -4.58 21.48
N HIS A 149 9.62 -5.62 21.37
CA HIS A 149 9.96 -7.00 21.75
C HIS A 149 10.38 -7.85 20.53
N TRP A 150 10.30 -7.29 19.32
CA TRP A 150 10.66 -8.06 18.13
C TRP A 150 12.18 -8.09 17.95
N PRO A 151 12.77 -9.27 17.69
CA PRO A 151 14.19 -9.39 17.37
C PRO A 151 14.52 -8.54 16.15
N ALA A 152 15.66 -7.88 16.16
CA ALA A 152 16.12 -7.15 14.99
C ALA A 152 16.86 -8.08 14.04
N LEU A 153 16.78 -7.80 12.73
CA LEU A 153 17.62 -8.47 11.73
C LEU A 153 19.10 -8.35 12.16
N GLY A 154 19.77 -9.48 12.20
CA GLY A 154 21.18 -9.57 12.62
C GLY A 154 21.41 -10.00 14.08
N GLU A 155 20.40 -10.10 14.94
CA GLU A 155 20.60 -10.69 16.27
C GLU A 155 20.88 -12.21 16.18
N ALA A 156 20.25 -12.88 15.20
CA ALA A 156 20.49 -14.28 14.90
C ALA A 156 21.92 -14.54 14.36
N PHE A 157 22.60 -13.51 13.86
CA PHE A 157 23.96 -13.60 13.31
C PHE A 157 25.02 -13.04 14.26
N ARG A 158 24.65 -12.62 15.46
CA ARG A 158 25.66 -12.32 16.49
C ARG A 158 26.28 -13.63 16.91
N ALA A 159 27.61 -13.69 16.75
CA ALA A 159 28.39 -14.73 17.40
C ALA A 159 27.99 -14.78 18.89
N PRO A 160 27.84 -15.96 19.50
CA PRO A 160 27.69 -16.04 20.94
C PRO A 160 28.78 -15.17 21.59
N PRO A 161 28.47 -14.41 22.65
CA PRO A 161 29.52 -13.71 23.36
C PRO A 161 30.57 -14.75 23.64
N ASP A 162 31.82 -14.49 23.18
CA ASP A 162 32.95 -15.33 23.51
C ASP A 162 32.79 -15.66 25.00
N ARG A 163 32.51 -16.96 25.28
CA ARG A 163 32.60 -17.39 26.67
C ARG A 163 33.94 -16.86 27.09
N ALA A 164 33.94 -15.92 28.02
CA ALA A 164 35.16 -15.32 28.55
C ALA A 164 36.12 -16.49 28.66
N GLN A 165 37.12 -16.53 27.77
CA GLN A 165 38.17 -17.52 27.90
C GLN A 165 38.62 -17.33 29.32
N PRO A 166 38.53 -18.37 30.19
CA PRO A 166 39.06 -18.23 31.54
C PRO A 166 40.46 -17.68 31.30
N ALA A 167 40.73 -16.49 31.89
CA ALA A 167 41.99 -15.82 31.71
C ALA A 167 43.05 -16.89 31.81
N ALA A 168 43.64 -17.24 30.67
CA ALA A 168 44.69 -18.25 30.66
C ALA A 168 45.67 -17.74 31.70
N ALA A 169 45.82 -18.52 32.78
CA ALA A 169 46.74 -18.14 33.85
C ALA A 169 48.01 -17.76 33.13
N GLN A 170 48.34 -16.47 33.17
CA GLN A 170 49.58 -16.00 32.59
C GLN A 170 50.65 -16.83 33.27
N PRO A 171 51.45 -17.62 32.55
CA PRO A 171 52.53 -18.36 33.19
C PRO A 171 53.41 -17.34 33.93
N GLU A 172 53.57 -17.55 35.23
CA GLU A 172 54.45 -16.71 36.01
C GLU A 172 55.82 -16.61 35.29
N PRO A 173 56.35 -15.41 35.12
CA PRO A 173 57.58 -15.23 34.42
C PRO A 173 58.70 -15.98 35.19
N PRO A 174 59.55 -16.80 34.51
CA PRO A 174 60.49 -17.74 35.13
C PRO A 174 61.63 -17.09 35.89
N TRP A 175 61.57 -15.77 36.09
CA TRP A 175 62.66 -14.99 36.73
C TRP A 175 62.28 -14.37 38.11
N GLU A 176 61.08 -14.70 38.62
CA GLU A 176 60.69 -14.23 39.98
C GLU A 176 61.02 -15.21 41.13
N GLY A 177 61.95 -16.12 40.90
CA GLY A 177 62.43 -17.01 41.94
C GLY A 177 63.90 -16.83 42.24
N ASP A 178 64.21 -15.88 43.19
CA ASP A 178 65.39 -15.90 44.00
C ASP A 178 65.10 -15.22 45.37
#